data_05af44ced2a52666b4ed37ee7c623f06
#
_entry.id   05af44ced2a52666b4ed37ee7c623f06
#
_cell.length_a   1.000
_cell.length_b   1.000
_cell.length_c   1.000
_cell.angle_alpha   90.00
_cell.angle_beta   90.00
_cell.angle_gamma   90.00
#
_symmetry.space_group_name_H-M   'P 1'
#
loop_
_entity.id
_entity.type
_entity.pdbx_description
1 polymer ?
#
loop_
_entity_poly.entity_id
_entity_poly.type
_entity_poly.pdbx_seq_one_letter_code
_entity_poly.pdbx_strand_id
1 'polypeptide(L)'
;ESNADWGGIESLDVPQTESQAEKDQKAQEQAEAEAQAQAAQAQAQAESQAASRSSDRASISVPTAPASATGQALADYALQFQGYPYVAGGNTPSGWDCSGFVQWVFAQFGVSLPHYSGAQMSVGTAVGSIAEAAPGDIIVNTQHAAIYIGNGMVINALNPAQGTQVTSLAVFSGGYAIRRVL
;
A
#
# COMPACT_ATOMS: atom_id res chain seq x y z
N GLU A 1 -16.14 68.25 44.21
CA GLU A 1 -16.31 66.80 44.47
C GLU A 1 -16.87 66.16 43.16
N SER A 2 -15.97 65.74 42.35
CA SER A 2 -16.26 65.21 41.02
C SER A 2 -16.29 63.69 41.09
N ASN A 3 -17.45 63.15 40.96
CA ASN A 3 -17.64 61.71 40.77
C ASN A 3 -17.50 61.42 39.26
N ALA A 4 -16.36 60.92 38.86
CA ALA A 4 -16.15 60.47 37.49
C ALA A 4 -16.61 58.99 37.39
N ASP A 5 -17.81 58.83 36.92
CA ASP A 5 -18.35 57.53 36.49
C ASP A 5 -17.65 57.15 35.18
N TRP A 6 -16.72 56.21 35.26
CA TRP A 6 -16.10 55.57 34.11
C TRP A 6 -17.01 54.42 33.71
N GLY A 7 -17.89 54.74 32.75
CA GLY A 7 -18.84 53.81 32.18
C GLY A 7 -18.21 52.44 31.86
N GLY A 8 -18.98 51.42 32.17
CA GLY A 8 -18.62 50.04 31.96
C GLY A 8 -18.13 49.77 30.52
N ILE A 9 -17.02 49.12 30.44
CA ILE A 9 -16.56 48.53 29.16
C ILE A 9 -17.52 47.39 28.88
N GLU A 10 -18.52 47.66 28.03
CA GLU A 10 -19.28 46.58 27.42
C GLU A 10 -18.28 45.68 26.77
N SER A 11 -18.30 44.41 27.12
CA SER A 11 -17.49 43.37 26.46
C SER A 11 -17.83 43.42 24.99
N LEU A 12 -16.92 43.95 24.19
CA LEU A 12 -16.95 43.81 22.77
C LEU A 12 -16.82 42.32 22.50
N ASP A 13 -17.93 41.72 22.10
CA ASP A 13 -17.95 40.38 21.54
C ASP A 13 -17.23 40.48 20.18
N VAL A 14 -15.90 40.30 20.25
CA VAL A 14 -15.07 40.23 19.06
C VAL A 14 -15.39 38.90 18.41
N PRO A 15 -16.04 38.89 17.23
CA PRO A 15 -16.23 37.63 16.52
C PRO A 15 -14.85 37.01 16.30
N GLN A 16 -14.64 35.82 16.87
CA GLN A 16 -13.42 35.07 16.65
C GLN A 16 -13.36 34.71 15.17
N THR A 17 -12.67 35.55 14.42
CA THR A 17 -12.35 35.25 13.04
C THR A 17 -11.29 34.15 13.08
N GLU A 18 -11.67 32.96 12.61
CA GLU A 18 -10.73 31.85 12.45
C GLU A 18 -9.49 32.34 11.71
N SER A 19 -8.33 32.03 12.24
CA SER A 19 -7.06 32.43 11.62
C SER A 19 -6.90 31.75 10.25
N GLN A 20 -6.15 32.36 9.35
CA GLN A 20 -5.91 31.76 8.03
C GLN A 20 -5.31 30.35 8.16
N ALA A 21 -4.46 30.14 9.19
CA ALA A 21 -3.88 28.85 9.48
C ALA A 21 -4.92 27.79 9.89
N GLU A 22 -5.94 28.17 10.65
CA GLU A 22 -7.03 27.25 11.03
C GLU A 22 -7.92 26.91 9.84
N LYS A 23 -8.15 27.85 8.94
CA LYS A 23 -8.89 27.60 7.70
C LYS A 23 -8.11 26.67 6.78
N ASP A 24 -6.81 26.84 6.67
CA ASP A 24 -5.94 26.00 5.86
C ASP A 24 -5.84 24.58 6.43
N GLN A 25 -5.78 24.43 7.76
CA GLN A 25 -5.82 23.11 8.42
C GLN A 25 -7.16 22.40 8.21
N LYS A 26 -8.28 23.10 8.39
CA LYS A 26 -9.62 22.53 8.13
C LYS A 26 -9.80 22.14 6.67
N ALA A 27 -9.27 22.93 5.75
CA ALA A 27 -9.32 22.63 4.31
C ALA A 27 -8.47 21.39 3.97
N GLN A 28 -7.31 21.21 4.61
CA GLN A 28 -6.48 20.02 4.46
C GLN A 28 -7.15 18.78 5.04
N GLU A 29 -7.70 18.85 6.26
CA GLU A 29 -8.43 17.73 6.88
C GLU A 29 -9.66 17.33 6.06
N GLN A 30 -10.39 18.31 5.51
CA GLN A 30 -11.52 18.02 4.63
C GLN A 30 -11.08 17.38 3.30
N ALA A 31 -10.00 17.86 2.72
CA ALA A 31 -9.46 17.30 1.48
C ALA A 31 -8.95 15.86 1.66
N GLU A 32 -8.31 15.58 2.80
CA GLU A 32 -7.88 14.22 3.15
C GLU A 32 -9.06 13.29 3.45
N ALA A 33 -10.08 13.79 4.15
CA ALA A 33 -11.29 13.02 4.43
C ALA A 33 -12.09 12.72 3.14
N GLU A 34 -12.19 13.68 2.23
CA GLU A 34 -12.83 13.48 0.92
C GLU A 34 -12.02 12.52 0.03
N ALA A 35 -10.69 12.61 0.05
CA ALA A 35 -9.83 11.69 -0.68
C ALA A 35 -9.95 10.25 -0.15
N GLN A 36 -10.02 10.07 1.16
CA GLN A 36 -10.25 8.76 1.78
C GLN A 36 -11.67 8.22 1.49
N ALA A 37 -12.69 9.08 1.51
CA ALA A 37 -14.06 8.69 1.18
C ALA A 37 -14.20 8.31 -0.31
N GLN A 38 -13.55 9.04 -1.21
CA GLN A 38 -13.51 8.70 -2.64
C GLN A 38 -12.75 7.41 -2.91
N ALA A 39 -11.64 7.17 -2.22
CA ALA A 39 -10.90 5.92 -2.31
C ALA A 39 -11.73 4.73 -1.80
N ALA A 40 -12.46 4.88 -0.69
CA ALA A 40 -13.36 3.86 -0.16
C ALA A 40 -14.54 3.57 -1.09
N GLN A 41 -15.12 4.61 -1.72
CA GLN A 41 -16.19 4.45 -2.71
C GLN A 41 -15.68 3.81 -4.00
N ALA A 42 -14.48 4.15 -4.45
CA ALA A 42 -13.86 3.52 -5.60
C ALA A 42 -13.58 2.03 -5.36
N GLN A 43 -13.15 1.66 -4.15
CA GLN A 43 -12.99 0.26 -3.75
C GLN A 43 -14.32 -0.49 -3.72
N ALA A 44 -15.36 0.10 -3.11
CA ALA A 44 -16.70 -0.51 -3.06
C ALA A 44 -17.32 -0.68 -4.46
N GLN A 45 -17.10 0.27 -5.36
CA GLN A 45 -17.54 0.17 -6.76
C GLN A 45 -16.73 -0.85 -7.55
N ALA A 46 -15.41 -0.96 -7.30
CA ALA A 46 -14.57 -1.96 -7.91
C ALA A 46 -14.95 -3.38 -7.47
N GLU A 47 -15.26 -3.59 -6.18
CA GLU A 47 -15.75 -4.87 -5.67
C GLU A 47 -17.14 -5.22 -6.24
N SER A 48 -18.04 -4.26 -6.35
CA SER A 48 -19.38 -4.44 -6.93
C SER A 48 -19.32 -4.74 -8.43
N GLN A 49 -18.41 -4.09 -9.17
CA GLN A 49 -18.17 -4.38 -10.60
C GLN A 49 -17.43 -5.69 -10.82
N ALA A 50 -16.52 -6.06 -9.91
CA ALA A 50 -15.83 -7.35 -9.95
C ALA A 50 -16.84 -8.50 -9.70
N ALA A 51 -17.79 -8.35 -8.78
CA ALA A 51 -18.84 -9.31 -8.53
C ALA A 51 -19.82 -9.46 -9.71
N SER A 52 -20.12 -8.38 -10.45
CA SER A 52 -20.97 -8.41 -11.65
C SER A 52 -20.28 -8.97 -12.90
N ARG A 53 -18.96 -8.89 -12.97
CA ARG A 53 -18.18 -9.37 -14.14
C ARG A 53 -17.65 -10.79 -13.99
N SER A 54 -17.80 -11.38 -12.79
CA SER A 54 -17.34 -12.75 -12.54
C SER A 54 -18.21 -13.84 -13.20
N SER A 55 -19.31 -13.47 -13.88
CA SER A 55 -20.13 -14.42 -14.64
C SER A 55 -19.65 -14.67 -16.08
N ASP A 56 -18.74 -13.84 -16.62
CA ASP A 56 -18.36 -13.89 -18.06
C ASP A 56 -16.85 -13.85 -18.32
N ARG A 57 -16.01 -13.99 -17.30
CA ARG A 57 -14.56 -14.10 -17.52
C ARG A 57 -14.13 -15.54 -17.40
N ALA A 58 -13.46 -16.00 -18.46
CA ALA A 58 -12.64 -17.20 -18.41
C ALA A 58 -11.89 -17.24 -17.09
N SER A 59 -12.13 -18.27 -16.28
CA SER A 59 -11.51 -18.47 -14.98
C SER A 59 -10.00 -18.28 -15.11
N ILE A 60 -9.47 -17.20 -14.53
CA ILE A 60 -8.04 -17.08 -14.34
C ILE A 60 -7.67 -18.25 -13.44
N SER A 61 -6.98 -19.23 -14.01
CA SER A 61 -6.52 -20.39 -13.26
C SER A 61 -5.42 -19.90 -12.34
N VAL A 62 -5.77 -19.62 -11.09
CA VAL A 62 -4.81 -19.22 -10.04
C VAL A 62 -4.06 -20.48 -9.63
N PRO A 63 -2.73 -20.51 -9.74
CA PRO A 63 -1.93 -21.62 -9.26
C PRO A 63 -2.19 -21.90 -7.78
N THR A 64 -2.18 -23.15 -7.39
CA THR A 64 -2.33 -23.53 -5.99
C THR A 64 -0.99 -23.34 -5.26
N ALA A 65 -1.03 -22.69 -4.10
CA ALA A 65 0.16 -22.53 -3.27
C ALA A 65 0.68 -23.90 -2.78
N PRO A 66 2.00 -24.11 -2.73
CA PRO A 66 2.58 -25.34 -2.20
C PRO A 66 2.32 -25.47 -0.69
N ALA A 67 2.28 -26.70 -0.20
CA ALA A 67 2.09 -26.97 1.22
C ALA A 67 3.30 -26.56 2.10
N SER A 68 4.45 -26.31 1.50
CA SER A 68 5.67 -25.90 2.18
C SER A 68 5.75 -24.39 2.34
N ALA A 69 5.71 -23.91 3.58
CA ALA A 69 5.80 -22.49 3.91
C ALA A 69 7.27 -22.05 4.08
N THR A 70 8.05 -22.10 3.01
CA THR A 70 9.43 -21.60 2.98
C THR A 70 9.55 -20.37 2.08
N GLY A 71 10.55 -19.51 2.32
CA GLY A 71 10.82 -18.36 1.48
C GLY A 71 11.07 -18.75 0.01
N GLN A 72 11.81 -19.86 -0.23
CA GLN A 72 12.03 -20.35 -1.59
C GLN A 72 10.72 -20.77 -2.26
N ALA A 73 9.87 -21.54 -1.59
CA ALA A 73 8.58 -21.96 -2.12
C ALA A 73 7.67 -20.74 -2.41
N LEU A 74 7.72 -19.71 -1.58
CA LEU A 74 7.01 -18.46 -1.79
C LEU A 74 7.52 -17.73 -3.04
N ALA A 75 8.83 -17.61 -3.20
CA ALA A 75 9.44 -16.99 -4.38
C ALA A 75 9.08 -17.74 -5.68
N ASP A 76 9.16 -19.07 -5.67
CA ASP A 76 8.79 -19.92 -6.80
C ASP A 76 7.30 -19.79 -7.14
N TYR A 77 6.46 -19.70 -6.13
CA TYR A 77 5.03 -19.46 -6.32
C TYR A 77 4.75 -18.06 -6.91
N ALA A 78 5.41 -17.03 -6.39
CA ALA A 78 5.28 -15.66 -6.89
C ALA A 78 5.68 -15.53 -8.36
N LEU A 79 6.67 -16.28 -8.82
CA LEU A 79 7.13 -16.28 -10.20
C LEU A 79 6.07 -16.75 -11.23
N GLN A 80 5.07 -17.49 -10.79
CA GLN A 80 3.99 -17.98 -11.65
C GLN A 80 3.03 -16.85 -12.06
N PHE A 81 3.08 -15.69 -11.41
CA PHE A 81 2.21 -14.55 -11.67
C PHE A 81 2.78 -13.52 -12.64
N GLN A 82 3.87 -13.84 -13.33
CA GLN A 82 4.39 -12.98 -14.39
C GLN A 82 3.32 -12.77 -15.46
N GLY A 83 3.15 -11.50 -15.88
CA GLY A 83 2.12 -11.12 -16.87
C GLY A 83 0.75 -10.81 -16.26
N TYR A 84 0.54 -11.01 -14.96
CA TYR A 84 -0.71 -10.62 -14.31
C TYR A 84 -0.87 -9.09 -14.27
N PRO A 85 -2.12 -8.59 -14.37
CA PRO A 85 -2.36 -7.16 -14.51
C PRO A 85 -2.06 -6.36 -13.24
N TYR A 86 -1.60 -5.13 -13.44
CA TYR A 86 -1.48 -4.14 -12.38
C TYR A 86 -2.74 -3.28 -12.31
N VAL A 87 -3.29 -3.12 -11.10
CA VAL A 87 -4.37 -2.20 -10.79
C VAL A 87 -4.03 -1.46 -9.50
N ALA A 88 -3.96 -0.13 -9.56
CA ALA A 88 -3.69 0.69 -8.37
C ALA A 88 -4.72 0.42 -7.26
N GLY A 89 -4.25 0.13 -6.05
CA GLY A 89 -5.11 -0.22 -4.91
C GLY A 89 -5.69 -1.64 -4.96
N GLY A 90 -5.37 -2.43 -5.98
CA GLY A 90 -5.80 -3.83 -6.08
C GLY A 90 -4.94 -4.79 -5.27
N ASN A 91 -5.50 -5.93 -4.89
CA ASN A 91 -4.82 -6.98 -4.13
C ASN A 91 -5.30 -8.40 -4.49
N THR A 92 -5.74 -8.61 -5.70
CA THR A 92 -6.22 -9.91 -6.21
C THR A 92 -5.55 -10.25 -7.53
N PRO A 93 -5.56 -11.53 -7.96
CA PRO A 93 -4.99 -11.94 -9.25
C PRO A 93 -5.64 -11.27 -10.49
N SER A 94 -6.84 -10.73 -10.36
CA SER A 94 -7.47 -9.94 -11.43
C SER A 94 -6.90 -8.52 -11.57
N GLY A 95 -6.09 -8.09 -10.63
CA GLY A 95 -5.37 -6.84 -10.62
C GLY A 95 -4.88 -6.49 -9.22
N TRP A 96 -3.62 -6.22 -9.08
CA TRP A 96 -2.97 -5.77 -7.84
C TRP A 96 -1.95 -4.67 -8.11
N ASP A 97 -1.66 -3.90 -7.07
CA ASP A 97 -0.49 -3.03 -7.05
C ASP A 97 0.72 -3.75 -6.42
N CYS A 98 1.84 -3.05 -6.27
CA CYS A 98 3.08 -3.64 -5.76
C CYS A 98 2.92 -4.26 -4.37
N SER A 99 2.34 -3.55 -3.42
CA SER A 99 2.11 -4.03 -2.06
C SER A 99 0.94 -5.01 -1.97
N GLY A 100 -0.06 -4.88 -2.84
CA GLY A 100 -1.18 -5.82 -2.96
C GLY A 100 -0.74 -7.18 -3.48
N PHE A 101 0.17 -7.22 -4.44
CA PHE A 101 0.81 -8.45 -4.91
C PHE A 101 1.55 -9.16 -3.78
N VAL A 102 2.42 -8.44 -3.07
CA VAL A 102 3.15 -8.99 -1.91
C VAL A 102 2.18 -9.50 -0.84
N GLN A 103 1.18 -8.68 -0.46
CA GLN A 103 0.15 -9.07 0.49
C GLN A 103 -0.55 -10.36 0.10
N TRP A 104 -0.99 -10.45 -1.15
CA TRP A 104 -1.75 -11.58 -1.63
C TRP A 104 -0.92 -12.88 -1.66
N VAL A 105 0.31 -12.82 -2.16
CA VAL A 105 1.21 -13.99 -2.22
C VAL A 105 1.49 -14.53 -0.82
N PHE A 106 1.84 -13.65 0.13
CA PHE A 106 2.09 -14.07 1.51
C PHE A 106 0.85 -14.65 2.19
N ALA A 107 -0.34 -14.13 1.88
CA ALA A 107 -1.61 -14.67 2.39
C ALA A 107 -1.83 -16.14 1.99
N GLN A 108 -1.37 -16.56 0.82
CA GLN A 108 -1.44 -17.97 0.39
C GLN A 108 -0.57 -18.89 1.23
N PHE A 109 0.41 -18.35 1.94
CA PHE A 109 1.29 -19.07 2.89
C PHE A 109 0.86 -18.85 4.35
N GLY A 110 -0.33 -18.31 4.58
CA GLY A 110 -0.88 -18.09 5.92
C GLY A 110 -0.32 -16.84 6.63
N VAL A 111 0.35 -15.96 5.92
CA VAL A 111 0.93 -14.73 6.48
C VAL A 111 0.07 -13.54 6.08
N SER A 112 -0.45 -12.82 7.06
CA SER A 112 -1.21 -11.58 6.85
C SER A 112 -0.28 -10.38 6.86
N LEU A 113 -0.28 -9.61 5.77
CA LEU A 113 0.50 -8.39 5.62
C LEU A 113 -0.42 -7.18 5.38
N PRO A 114 0.00 -5.97 5.79
CA PRO A 114 -0.73 -4.76 5.44
C PRO A 114 -0.64 -4.46 3.93
N HIS A 115 -1.70 -3.88 3.36
CA HIS A 115 -1.74 -3.45 1.96
C HIS A 115 -1.18 -2.02 1.81
N TYR A 116 0.07 -1.84 2.20
CA TYR A 116 0.80 -0.57 2.05
C TYR A 116 2.31 -0.83 2.18
N SER A 117 3.07 -0.42 1.19
CA SER A 117 4.52 -0.67 1.16
C SER A 117 5.26 -0.06 2.37
N GLY A 118 4.90 1.15 2.77
CA GLY A 118 5.48 1.78 3.96
C GLY A 118 5.24 0.97 5.25
N ALA A 119 4.07 0.36 5.42
CA ALA A 119 3.79 -0.51 6.56
C ALA A 119 4.51 -1.87 6.44
N GLN A 120 4.70 -2.38 5.22
CA GLN A 120 5.47 -3.60 4.98
C GLN A 120 6.96 -3.45 5.34
N MET A 121 7.48 -2.23 5.44
CA MET A 121 8.84 -1.97 5.93
C MET A 121 9.06 -2.38 7.40
N SER A 122 7.99 -2.59 8.15
CA SER A 122 8.04 -2.92 9.60
C SER A 122 7.66 -4.36 9.91
N VAL A 123 7.32 -5.19 8.92
CA VAL A 123 6.91 -6.58 9.13
C VAL A 123 8.12 -7.49 9.35
N GLY A 124 7.93 -8.61 10.03
CA GLY A 124 8.94 -9.64 10.21
C GLY A 124 10.25 -9.13 10.81
N THR A 125 11.36 -9.70 10.38
CA THR A 125 12.71 -9.40 10.85
C THR A 125 13.50 -8.64 9.80
N ALA A 126 14.25 -7.61 10.19
CA ALA A 126 15.14 -6.88 9.30
C ALA A 126 16.31 -7.76 8.86
N VAL A 127 16.63 -7.71 7.57
CA VAL A 127 17.83 -8.34 6.99
C VAL A 127 18.84 -7.23 6.68
N GLY A 128 20.06 -7.38 7.14
CA GLY A 128 21.06 -6.30 7.17
C GLY A 128 21.60 -5.87 5.81
N SER A 129 21.64 -6.79 4.84
CA SER A 129 22.18 -6.52 3.51
C SER A 129 21.59 -7.46 2.45
N ILE A 130 21.75 -7.07 1.18
CA ILE A 130 21.33 -7.92 0.06
C ILE A 130 22.14 -9.21 -0.03
N ALA A 131 23.36 -9.22 0.50
CA ALA A 131 24.18 -10.44 0.59
C ALA A 131 23.59 -11.48 1.54
N GLU A 132 22.82 -11.05 2.53
CA GLU A 132 22.11 -11.91 3.50
C GLU A 132 20.67 -12.20 3.09
N ALA A 133 20.18 -11.55 2.06
CA ALA A 133 18.83 -11.75 1.56
C ALA A 133 18.68 -13.14 0.93
N ALA A 134 17.54 -13.76 1.18
CA ALA A 134 17.18 -15.05 0.63
C ALA A 134 15.88 -14.95 -0.20
N PRO A 135 15.65 -15.83 -1.17
CA PRO A 135 14.39 -15.89 -1.88
C PRO A 135 13.20 -15.93 -0.91
N GLY A 136 12.16 -15.13 -1.18
CA GLY A 136 11.01 -14.97 -0.32
C GLY A 136 11.12 -13.79 0.67
N ASP A 137 12.27 -13.14 0.79
CA ASP A 137 12.37 -11.88 1.53
C ASP A 137 11.64 -10.77 0.80
N ILE A 138 11.08 -9.84 1.55
CA ILE A 138 10.42 -8.64 1.00
C ILE A 138 11.48 -7.55 0.80
N ILE A 139 11.58 -7.02 -0.39
CA ILE A 139 12.33 -5.80 -0.69
C ILE A 139 11.32 -4.65 -0.79
N VAL A 140 11.49 -3.63 0.03
CA VAL A 140 10.45 -2.61 0.19
C VAL A 140 11.01 -1.24 0.54
N ASN A 141 10.38 -0.21 0.02
CA ASN A 141 10.51 1.17 0.49
C ASN A 141 9.13 1.83 0.61
N THR A 142 9.07 3.12 0.88
CA THR A 142 7.79 3.83 1.04
C THR A 142 6.94 3.90 -0.23
N GLN A 143 7.52 3.59 -1.40
CA GLN A 143 6.87 3.75 -2.71
C GLN A 143 6.65 2.44 -3.43
N HIS A 144 7.40 1.38 -3.09
CA HIS A 144 7.38 0.13 -3.83
C HIS A 144 7.66 -1.08 -2.94
N ALA A 145 7.11 -2.22 -3.32
CA ALA A 145 7.31 -3.50 -2.65
C ALA A 145 7.50 -4.62 -3.70
N ALA A 146 8.36 -5.57 -3.37
CA ALA A 146 8.67 -6.71 -4.22
C ALA A 146 9.07 -7.93 -3.39
N ILE A 147 9.08 -9.10 -4.02
CA ILE A 147 9.56 -10.35 -3.42
C ILE A 147 10.92 -10.69 -4.05
N TYR A 148 11.93 -10.87 -3.20
CA TYR A 148 13.27 -11.25 -3.64
C TYR A 148 13.29 -12.70 -4.13
N ILE A 149 13.90 -12.92 -5.26
CA ILE A 149 14.01 -14.25 -5.89
C ILE A 149 15.46 -14.75 -6.03
N GLY A 150 16.41 -14.01 -5.46
CA GLY A 150 17.83 -14.30 -5.54
C GLY A 150 18.53 -13.55 -6.66
N ASN A 151 19.86 -13.57 -6.63
CA ASN A 151 20.74 -13.01 -7.66
C ASN A 151 20.49 -11.51 -7.99
N GLY A 152 20.05 -10.73 -6.99
CA GLY A 152 19.76 -9.31 -7.20
C GLY A 152 18.49 -9.04 -8.00
N MET A 153 17.60 -10.02 -8.10
CA MET A 153 16.35 -9.95 -8.86
C MET A 153 15.15 -10.03 -7.92
N VAL A 154 14.07 -9.39 -8.33
CA VAL A 154 12.79 -9.40 -7.63
C VAL A 154 11.64 -9.67 -8.60
N ILE A 155 10.56 -10.28 -8.09
CA ILE A 155 9.26 -10.33 -8.75
C ILE A 155 8.36 -9.26 -8.13
N ASN A 156 7.72 -8.46 -8.96
CA ASN A 156 6.91 -7.34 -8.49
C ASN A 156 5.85 -6.90 -9.51
N ALA A 157 4.79 -6.28 -9.02
CA ALA A 157 3.82 -5.59 -9.86
C ALA A 157 4.29 -4.13 -10.06
N LEU A 158 4.64 -3.76 -11.29
CA LEU A 158 5.31 -2.50 -11.61
C LEU A 158 4.36 -1.34 -11.86
N ASN A 159 3.55 -1.46 -12.88
CA ASN A 159 2.64 -0.41 -13.35
C ASN A 159 1.61 -1.01 -14.32
N PRO A 160 0.56 -0.26 -14.70
CA PRO A 160 -0.49 -0.76 -15.59
C PRO A 160 0.00 -1.19 -16.99
N ALA A 161 1.09 -0.62 -17.47
CA ALA A 161 1.62 -0.96 -18.80
C ALA A 161 2.41 -2.26 -18.81
N GLN A 162 3.10 -2.57 -17.71
CA GLN A 162 4.03 -3.71 -17.62
C GLN A 162 3.47 -4.87 -16.79
N GLY A 163 2.54 -4.60 -15.88
CA GLY A 163 1.99 -5.63 -15.00
C GLY A 163 3.02 -6.20 -14.03
N THR A 164 2.86 -7.49 -13.73
CA THR A 164 3.74 -8.22 -12.81
C THR A 164 4.87 -8.88 -13.60
N GLN A 165 6.11 -8.59 -13.20
CA GLN A 165 7.30 -9.13 -13.87
C GLN A 165 8.53 -9.19 -12.98
N VAL A 166 9.54 -9.90 -13.44
CA VAL A 166 10.86 -9.96 -12.82
C VAL A 166 11.68 -8.75 -13.26
N THR A 167 12.29 -8.08 -12.30
CA THR A 167 13.20 -6.94 -12.53
C THR A 167 14.41 -7.03 -11.62
N SER A 168 15.43 -6.22 -11.91
CA SER A 168 16.53 -6.02 -10.97
C SER A 168 16.12 -5.09 -9.82
N LEU A 169 16.96 -5.01 -8.79
CA LEU A 169 16.79 -4.08 -7.66
C LEU A 169 16.83 -2.59 -8.06
N ALA A 170 17.21 -2.28 -9.29
CA ALA A 170 17.25 -0.91 -9.82
C ALA A 170 15.88 -0.22 -9.84
N VAL A 171 14.78 -0.97 -9.72
CA VAL A 171 13.43 -0.39 -9.56
C VAL A 171 13.25 0.37 -8.24
N PHE A 172 14.11 0.12 -7.25
CA PHE A 172 14.11 0.81 -5.96
C PHE A 172 15.05 2.02 -5.99
N SER A 173 14.57 3.14 -6.50
CA SER A 173 15.30 4.40 -6.39
C SER A 173 15.31 4.91 -4.94
N GLY A 174 16.45 5.41 -4.46
CA GLY A 174 16.57 5.97 -3.11
C GLY A 174 16.75 4.96 -1.98
N GLY A 175 16.95 3.68 -2.30
CA GLY A 175 17.18 2.63 -1.32
C GLY A 175 15.95 1.80 -0.97
N TYR A 176 16.16 0.77 -0.17
CA TYR A 176 15.13 -0.19 0.27
C TYR A 176 15.48 -0.82 1.61
N ALA A 177 14.49 -1.35 2.29
CA ALA A 177 14.63 -2.27 3.41
C ALA A 177 14.41 -3.71 2.93
N ILE A 178 14.99 -4.66 3.65
CA ILE A 178 14.80 -6.09 3.42
C ILE A 178 14.14 -6.68 4.65
N ARG A 179 13.03 -7.38 4.47
CA ARG A 179 12.24 -7.95 5.57
C ARG A 179 12.04 -9.44 5.34
N ARG A 180 12.33 -10.24 6.35
CA ARG A 180 12.09 -11.68 6.36
C ARG A 180 10.90 -12.00 7.22
N VAL A 181 9.94 -12.76 6.67
CA VAL A 181 8.68 -13.10 7.33
C VAL A 181 8.51 -14.62 7.44
N LEU A 182 9.12 -15.41 6.54
CA LEU A 182 9.16 -16.88 6.52
C LEU A 182 10.56 -17.42 6.75
#